data_7866172a18ac096588438dec04d1d70d
#
_entry.id   7866172a18ac096588438dec04d1d70d
#
_cell.length_a   1.000
_cell.length_b   1.000
_cell.length_c   1.000
_cell.angle_alpha   90.00
_cell.angle_beta   90.00
_cell.angle_gamma   90.00
#
_symmetry.space_group_name_H-M   'P 1'
#
loop_
_entity.id
_entity.type
_entity.pdbx_description
1 polymer ?
#
loop_
_entity_poly.entity_id
_entity_poly.type
_entity_poly.pdbx_seq_one_letter_code
_entity_poly.pdbx_strand_id
1 'polypeptide(L)'
;MTDRLPGFSTLAVHAGAQPDPTTGARVTPIYQTTSFVFNDADHAASLFGLQAFGNIYTRIGNPTTAVLEERIAALEGGTAALAVASGHAAQVVVLQQLLMPGDEFIAARKLYGGSINQFTHAFKSFGWNVAWADPDDIGSFERAVTPRTKAIFIESIANPAGSITDIEAIAEVARKAGVPLIVDNTLATDRKSVV
;
A
#
# COMPACT_ATOMS: atom_id res chain seq x y z
N MET A 1 8.81 13.18 -30.94
CA MET A 1 8.45 13.47 -29.54
C MET A 1 9.48 12.78 -28.69
N THR A 2 10.15 13.47 -27.79
CA THR A 2 11.20 12.88 -26.95
C THR A 2 10.51 11.99 -25.91
N ASP A 3 10.90 10.71 -25.84
CA ASP A 3 10.47 9.70 -24.85
C ASP A 3 10.93 10.03 -23.41
N ARG A 4 10.82 11.29 -23.02
CA ARG A 4 11.20 11.72 -21.70
C ARG A 4 10.03 11.48 -20.76
N LEU A 5 10.20 10.58 -19.78
CA LEU A 5 9.22 10.36 -18.73
C LEU A 5 8.90 11.68 -18.02
N PRO A 6 7.62 11.93 -17.66
CA PRO A 6 7.23 13.12 -16.92
C PRO A 6 7.99 13.23 -15.60
N GLY A 7 8.43 14.45 -15.24
CA GLY A 7 9.03 14.70 -13.94
C GLY A 7 8.01 14.64 -12.80
N PHE A 8 8.49 14.51 -11.56
CA PHE A 8 7.67 14.37 -10.34
C PHE A 8 6.54 15.42 -10.25
N SER A 9 6.84 16.70 -10.46
CA SER A 9 5.83 17.77 -10.40
C SER A 9 4.74 17.61 -11.46
N THR A 10 5.07 17.08 -12.64
CA THR A 10 4.09 16.77 -13.69
C THR A 10 3.23 15.58 -13.29
N LEU A 11 3.83 14.52 -12.73
CA LEU A 11 3.11 13.36 -12.23
C LEU A 11 2.14 13.75 -11.10
N ALA A 12 2.57 14.60 -10.17
CA ALA A 12 1.75 15.06 -9.05
C ALA A 12 0.44 15.74 -9.49
N VAL A 13 0.45 16.36 -10.67
CA VAL A 13 -0.73 17.06 -11.20
C VAL A 13 -1.52 16.20 -12.19
N HIS A 14 -0.85 15.41 -13.01
CA HIS A 14 -1.45 14.80 -14.20
C HIS A 14 -1.58 13.28 -14.16
N ALA A 15 -0.79 12.58 -13.36
CA ALA A 15 -0.84 11.13 -13.35
C ALA A 15 -2.24 10.60 -12.95
N GLY A 16 -2.70 9.58 -13.65
CA GLY A 16 -4.02 8.98 -13.47
C GLY A 16 -5.20 9.82 -13.96
N ALA A 17 -5.01 11.10 -14.30
CA ALA A 17 -6.10 11.98 -14.71
C ALA A 17 -6.18 12.09 -16.23
N GLN A 18 -7.36 11.74 -16.78
CA GLN A 18 -7.72 12.00 -18.17
C GLN A 18 -8.94 12.92 -18.20
N PRO A 19 -9.09 13.78 -19.22
CA PRO A 19 -10.33 14.52 -19.42
C PRO A 19 -11.51 13.54 -19.53
N ASP A 20 -12.65 13.89 -18.90
CA ASP A 20 -13.85 13.06 -19.01
C ASP A 20 -14.27 12.90 -20.48
N PRO A 21 -14.42 11.65 -20.98
CA PRO A 21 -14.66 11.44 -22.41
C PRO A 21 -16.04 11.90 -22.87
N THR A 22 -16.98 12.06 -21.95
CA THR A 22 -18.36 12.47 -22.28
C THR A 22 -18.52 14.01 -22.30
N THR A 23 -17.94 14.67 -21.29
CA THR A 23 -18.15 16.11 -21.07
C THR A 23 -16.92 16.95 -21.41
N GLY A 24 -15.75 16.32 -21.55
CA GLY A 24 -14.46 17.01 -21.67
C GLY A 24 -13.99 17.67 -20.37
N ALA A 25 -14.62 17.39 -19.23
CA ALA A 25 -14.24 17.96 -17.95
C ALA A 25 -12.77 17.66 -17.63
N ARG A 26 -11.99 18.71 -17.33
CA ARG A 26 -10.55 18.57 -17.05
C ARG A 26 -10.27 17.96 -15.69
N VAL A 27 -11.08 18.31 -14.70
CA VAL A 27 -11.01 17.76 -13.36
C VAL A 27 -11.84 16.48 -13.31
N THR A 28 -11.33 15.45 -12.67
CA THR A 28 -12.02 14.16 -12.54
C THR A 28 -13.40 14.36 -11.89
N PRO A 29 -14.50 13.96 -12.53
CA PRO A 29 -15.82 13.99 -11.91
C PRO A 29 -15.89 13.13 -10.65
N ILE A 30 -16.76 13.52 -9.72
CA ILE A 30 -17.08 12.71 -8.55
C ILE A 30 -18.19 11.73 -8.94
N TYR A 31 -17.82 10.46 -9.12
CA TYR A 31 -18.77 9.37 -9.44
C TYR A 31 -19.41 8.83 -8.17
N GLN A 32 -20.43 9.51 -7.69
CA GLN A 32 -21.18 9.13 -6.48
C GLN A 32 -22.26 8.09 -6.80
N THR A 33 -21.82 6.90 -7.22
CA THR A 33 -22.69 5.79 -7.56
C THR A 33 -22.23 4.49 -6.90
N THR A 34 -23.12 3.51 -6.73
CA THR A 34 -22.78 2.18 -6.22
C THR A 34 -22.41 1.21 -7.32
N SER A 35 -23.11 1.25 -8.47
CA SER A 35 -22.98 0.29 -9.55
C SER A 35 -22.86 0.98 -10.90
N PHE A 36 -22.36 0.24 -11.87
CA PHE A 36 -22.17 0.68 -13.25
C PHE A 36 -22.95 -0.27 -14.18
N VAL A 37 -23.44 0.25 -15.31
CA VAL A 37 -24.12 -0.55 -16.32
C VAL A 37 -23.13 -1.24 -17.25
N PHE A 38 -23.47 -2.41 -17.72
CA PHE A 38 -22.73 -3.16 -18.71
C PHE A 38 -23.33 -2.97 -20.09
N ASN A 39 -22.53 -3.13 -21.14
CA ASN A 39 -23.01 -3.07 -22.52
C ASN A 39 -23.98 -4.24 -22.82
N ASP A 40 -23.58 -5.44 -22.36
CA ASP A 40 -24.31 -6.71 -22.54
C ASP A 40 -23.83 -7.74 -21.51
N ALA A 41 -24.36 -8.96 -21.59
CA ALA A 41 -24.00 -10.05 -20.68
C ALA A 41 -22.56 -10.54 -20.85
N ASP A 42 -21.99 -10.50 -22.05
CA ASP A 42 -20.64 -10.95 -22.34
C ASP A 42 -19.63 -9.94 -21.76
N HIS A 43 -19.93 -8.64 -21.89
CA HIS A 43 -19.14 -7.60 -21.23
C HIS A 43 -19.14 -7.78 -19.71
N ALA A 44 -20.29 -8.02 -19.09
CA ALA A 44 -20.37 -8.30 -17.66
C ALA A 44 -19.53 -9.53 -17.29
N ALA A 45 -19.67 -10.64 -18.01
CA ALA A 45 -18.91 -11.87 -17.77
C ALA A 45 -17.38 -11.64 -17.85
N SER A 46 -16.93 -10.86 -18.83
CA SER A 46 -15.50 -10.54 -18.99
C SER A 46 -14.92 -9.73 -17.83
N LEU A 47 -15.70 -8.79 -17.29
CA LEU A 47 -15.30 -7.99 -16.12
C LEU A 47 -15.26 -8.84 -14.85
N PHE A 48 -16.30 -9.62 -14.57
CA PHE A 48 -16.35 -10.51 -13.42
C PHE A 48 -15.31 -11.64 -13.50
N GLY A 49 -15.00 -12.10 -14.71
CA GLY A 49 -13.94 -13.07 -14.99
C GLY A 49 -12.53 -12.50 -14.98
N LEU A 50 -12.34 -11.19 -14.68
CA LEU A 50 -11.06 -10.47 -14.70
C LEU A 50 -10.32 -10.58 -16.05
N GLN A 51 -11.05 -10.74 -17.14
CA GLN A 51 -10.52 -10.79 -18.51
C GLN A 51 -10.46 -9.40 -19.16
N ALA A 52 -11.17 -8.43 -18.59
CA ALA A 52 -11.17 -7.03 -19.00
C ALA A 52 -11.13 -6.12 -17.78
N PHE A 53 -10.60 -4.91 -17.96
CA PHE A 53 -10.66 -3.84 -16.96
C PHE A 53 -11.93 -3.00 -17.17
N GLY A 54 -12.55 -2.57 -16.07
CA GLY A 54 -13.72 -1.70 -16.11
C GLY A 54 -14.40 -1.58 -14.76
N ASN A 55 -15.42 -0.73 -14.73
CA ASN A 55 -16.17 -0.45 -13.52
C ASN A 55 -17.33 -1.42 -13.35
N ILE A 56 -17.45 -2.04 -12.18
CA ILE A 56 -18.51 -2.97 -11.82
C ILE A 56 -19.33 -2.38 -10.67
N TYR A 57 -18.67 -2.11 -9.55
CA TYR A 57 -19.29 -1.67 -8.33
C TYR A 57 -18.27 -0.86 -7.51
N THR A 58 -18.67 0.24 -6.91
CA THR A 58 -17.77 1.21 -6.25
C THR A 58 -16.91 0.60 -5.14
N ARG A 59 -17.39 -0.42 -4.44
CA ARG A 59 -16.56 -1.14 -3.44
C ARG A 59 -15.36 -1.86 -4.06
N ILE A 60 -15.47 -2.26 -5.33
CA ILE A 60 -14.39 -2.93 -6.08
C ILE A 60 -13.48 -1.88 -6.72
N GLY A 61 -14.07 -0.86 -7.33
CA GLY A 61 -13.36 0.23 -7.98
C GLY A 61 -14.29 1.36 -8.40
N ASN A 62 -13.79 2.58 -8.36
CA ASN A 62 -14.54 3.79 -8.74
C ASN A 62 -13.61 4.73 -9.51
N PRO A 63 -14.06 5.33 -10.64
CA PRO A 63 -13.20 6.19 -11.46
C PRO A 63 -12.58 7.36 -10.71
N THR A 64 -13.28 7.92 -9.72
CA THR A 64 -12.74 9.00 -8.88
C THR A 64 -11.58 8.53 -8.01
N THR A 65 -11.73 7.35 -7.36
CA THR A 65 -10.69 6.77 -6.51
C THR A 65 -9.50 6.28 -7.35
N ALA A 66 -9.77 5.71 -8.53
CA ALA A 66 -8.75 5.20 -9.44
C ALA A 66 -7.70 6.27 -9.81
N VAL A 67 -8.12 7.53 -10.00
CA VAL A 67 -7.19 8.63 -10.27
C VAL A 67 -6.22 8.86 -9.11
N LEU A 68 -6.67 8.75 -7.86
CA LEU A 68 -5.79 8.83 -6.68
C LEU A 68 -4.82 7.65 -6.66
N GLU A 69 -5.33 6.43 -6.85
CA GLU A 69 -4.53 5.20 -6.81
C GLU A 69 -3.45 5.22 -7.89
N GLU A 70 -3.79 5.53 -9.14
CA GLU A 70 -2.84 5.63 -10.23
C GLU A 70 -1.79 6.73 -9.99
N ARG A 71 -2.20 7.87 -9.41
CA ARG A 71 -1.29 8.98 -9.12
C ARG A 71 -0.28 8.61 -8.04
N ILE A 72 -0.73 8.01 -6.94
CA ILE A 72 0.18 7.57 -5.88
C ILE A 72 1.12 6.48 -6.40
N ALA A 73 0.62 5.50 -7.14
CA ALA A 73 1.46 4.49 -7.77
C ALA A 73 2.54 5.13 -8.67
N ALA A 74 2.18 6.12 -9.48
CA ALA A 74 3.13 6.81 -10.36
C ALA A 74 4.17 7.63 -9.57
N LEU A 75 3.78 8.28 -8.48
CA LEU A 75 4.67 9.09 -7.65
C LEU A 75 5.66 8.21 -6.87
N GLU A 76 5.19 7.09 -6.34
CA GLU A 76 6.01 6.12 -5.60
C GLU A 76 6.79 5.15 -6.52
N GLY A 77 6.53 5.17 -7.83
CA GLY A 77 7.12 4.24 -8.78
C GLY A 77 6.63 2.80 -8.58
N GLY A 78 5.45 2.65 -7.96
CA GLY A 78 4.80 1.38 -7.70
C GLY A 78 4.04 0.84 -8.92
N THR A 79 3.77 -0.45 -8.93
CA THR A 79 2.97 -1.09 -9.98
C THR A 79 1.50 -0.71 -9.89
N ALA A 80 0.97 -0.58 -8.67
CA ALA A 80 -0.41 -0.20 -8.39
C ALA A 80 -0.53 0.38 -6.97
N ALA A 81 -1.67 1.00 -6.68
CA ALA A 81 -2.03 1.42 -5.33
C ALA A 81 -3.50 1.04 -5.04
N LEU A 82 -3.84 0.93 -3.77
CA LEU A 82 -5.20 0.71 -3.30
C LEU A 82 -5.53 1.71 -2.20
N ALA A 83 -6.56 2.52 -2.40
CA ALA A 83 -7.06 3.44 -1.40
C ALA A 83 -8.02 2.73 -0.43
N VAL A 84 -7.79 2.92 0.86
CA VAL A 84 -8.62 2.39 1.93
C VAL A 84 -9.00 3.49 2.92
N ALA A 85 -9.95 3.21 3.83
CA ALA A 85 -10.53 4.21 4.69
C ALA A 85 -9.60 4.76 5.79
N SER A 86 -8.49 4.06 6.10
CA SER A 86 -7.53 4.48 7.12
C SER A 86 -6.20 3.71 6.99
N GLY A 87 -5.13 4.25 7.61
CA GLY A 87 -3.85 3.55 7.69
C GLY A 87 -3.96 2.19 8.41
N HIS A 88 -4.75 2.10 9.47
CA HIS A 88 -5.02 0.82 10.13
C HIS A 88 -5.71 -0.19 9.20
N ALA A 89 -6.64 0.25 8.36
CA ALA A 89 -7.23 -0.62 7.34
C ALA A 89 -6.19 -1.07 6.31
N ALA A 90 -5.26 -0.18 5.90
CA ALA A 90 -4.16 -0.54 5.02
C ALA A 90 -3.27 -1.63 5.64
N GLN A 91 -2.91 -1.51 6.93
CA GLN A 91 -2.13 -2.52 7.64
C GLN A 91 -2.83 -3.89 7.65
N VAL A 92 -4.15 -3.92 7.91
CA VAL A 92 -4.94 -5.17 7.87
C VAL A 92 -4.92 -5.77 6.47
N VAL A 93 -5.24 -4.97 5.45
CA VAL A 93 -5.36 -5.46 4.06
C VAL A 93 -4.02 -6.01 3.56
N VAL A 94 -2.91 -5.31 3.80
CA VAL A 94 -1.58 -5.77 3.36
C VAL A 94 -1.19 -7.07 4.06
N LEU A 95 -1.29 -7.12 5.39
CA LEU A 95 -0.85 -8.30 6.14
C LEU A 95 -1.77 -9.51 5.91
N GLN A 96 -3.05 -9.30 5.63
CA GLN A 96 -3.99 -10.37 5.27
C GLN A 96 -3.62 -11.06 3.94
N GLN A 97 -2.96 -10.36 3.03
CA GLN A 97 -2.48 -10.97 1.78
C GLN A 97 -1.22 -11.83 1.99
N LEU A 98 -0.49 -11.61 3.06
CA LEU A 98 0.83 -12.20 3.31
C LEU A 98 0.80 -13.30 4.36
N LEU A 99 -0.07 -13.20 5.37
CA LEU A 99 -0.08 -14.05 6.54
C LEU A 99 -1.29 -15.00 6.57
N MET A 100 -1.00 -16.24 6.95
CA MET A 100 -1.99 -17.23 7.38
C MET A 100 -1.97 -17.38 8.91
N PRO A 101 -3.01 -17.96 9.54
CA PRO A 101 -2.95 -18.29 10.98
C PRO A 101 -1.72 -19.12 11.32
N GLY A 102 -0.96 -18.67 12.31
CA GLY A 102 0.31 -19.29 12.73
C GLY A 102 1.55 -18.61 12.13
N ASP A 103 1.40 -17.81 11.08
CA ASP A 103 2.51 -17.02 10.54
C ASP A 103 2.86 -15.84 11.46
N GLU A 104 4.01 -15.23 11.19
CA GLU A 104 4.50 -14.07 11.91
C GLU A 104 5.05 -13.01 10.96
N PHE A 105 5.10 -11.78 11.43
CA PHE A 105 5.84 -10.70 10.81
C PHE A 105 6.71 -10.01 11.86
N ILE A 106 7.80 -9.41 11.41
CA ILE A 106 8.68 -8.62 12.26
C ILE A 106 8.22 -7.17 12.20
N ALA A 107 8.11 -6.50 13.34
CA ALA A 107 7.76 -5.08 13.41
C ALA A 107 8.77 -4.32 14.25
N ALA A 108 9.10 -3.10 13.83
CA ALA A 108 9.89 -2.19 14.63
C ALA A 108 9.20 -1.88 15.96
N ARG A 109 9.94 -1.75 17.06
CA ARG A 109 9.39 -1.36 18.37
C ARG A 109 8.97 0.10 18.43
N LYS A 110 9.56 0.96 17.59
CA LYS A 110 9.25 2.38 17.50
C LYS A 110 8.24 2.61 16.39
N LEU A 111 6.97 2.53 16.75
CA LEU A 111 5.82 2.74 15.85
C LEU A 111 4.77 3.61 16.53
N TYR A 112 3.82 4.06 15.74
CA TYR A 112 2.58 4.65 16.25
C TYR A 112 1.90 3.70 17.24
N GLY A 113 1.48 4.25 18.38
CA GLY A 113 0.88 3.45 19.46
C GLY A 113 -0.35 2.66 19.04
N GLY A 114 -1.14 3.18 18.08
CA GLY A 114 -2.27 2.47 17.49
C GLY A 114 -1.84 1.22 16.72
N SER A 115 -0.75 1.27 15.96
CA SER A 115 -0.18 0.12 15.24
C SER A 115 0.34 -0.92 16.22
N ILE A 116 1.06 -0.50 17.28
CA ILE A 116 1.52 -1.41 18.34
C ILE A 116 0.33 -2.13 18.97
N ASN A 117 -0.74 -1.39 19.30
CA ASN A 117 -1.95 -1.98 19.89
C ASN A 117 -2.64 -2.96 18.95
N GLN A 118 -2.79 -2.58 17.67
CA GLN A 118 -3.39 -3.44 16.65
C GLN A 118 -2.59 -4.73 16.46
N PHE A 119 -1.26 -4.66 16.34
CA PHE A 119 -0.38 -5.81 16.15
C PHE A 119 -0.35 -6.72 17.39
N THR A 120 -0.31 -6.11 18.58
CA THR A 120 -0.21 -6.86 19.84
C THR A 120 -1.52 -7.57 20.22
N HIS A 121 -2.67 -6.96 19.94
CA HIS A 121 -3.95 -7.43 20.44
C HIS A 121 -4.90 -7.89 19.32
N ALA A 122 -5.24 -7.02 18.37
CA ALA A 122 -6.24 -7.35 17.36
C ALA A 122 -5.77 -8.49 16.44
N PHE A 123 -4.52 -8.50 16.02
CA PHE A 123 -3.99 -9.50 15.10
C PHE A 123 -3.86 -10.91 15.70
N LYS A 124 -3.82 -11.02 17.02
CA LYS A 124 -3.93 -12.31 17.68
C LYS A 124 -5.22 -13.05 17.38
N SER A 125 -6.33 -12.33 17.19
CA SER A 125 -7.60 -12.95 16.82
C SER A 125 -7.60 -13.55 15.42
N PHE A 126 -6.67 -13.13 14.56
CA PHE A 126 -6.44 -13.72 13.23
C PHE A 126 -5.40 -14.85 13.27
N GLY A 127 -4.81 -15.11 14.43
CA GLY A 127 -3.72 -16.08 14.59
C GLY A 127 -2.39 -15.59 14.05
N TRP A 128 -2.22 -14.29 13.82
CA TRP A 128 -0.97 -13.67 13.38
C TRP A 128 -0.11 -13.28 14.58
N ASN A 129 1.19 -13.54 14.47
CA ASN A 129 2.16 -13.24 15.50
C ASN A 129 3.04 -12.07 15.08
N VAL A 130 3.46 -11.24 16.05
CA VAL A 130 4.42 -10.16 15.82
C VAL A 130 5.70 -10.45 16.61
N ALA A 131 6.84 -10.40 15.91
CA ALA A 131 8.16 -10.39 16.50
C ALA A 131 8.68 -8.94 16.50
N TRP A 132 9.08 -8.44 17.66
CA TRP A 132 9.50 -7.05 17.81
C TRP A 132 11.00 -6.90 17.66
N ALA A 133 11.45 -6.00 16.78
CA ALA A 133 12.85 -5.64 16.57
C ALA A 133 13.15 -4.18 16.93
N ASP A 134 14.38 -3.88 17.28
CA ASP A 134 14.82 -2.52 17.58
C ASP A 134 15.31 -1.85 16.28
N PRO A 135 14.67 -0.76 15.82
CA PRO A 135 15.10 -0.08 14.59
C PRO A 135 16.48 0.59 14.68
N ASP A 136 17.03 0.77 15.87
CA ASP A 136 18.40 1.27 16.07
C ASP A 136 19.45 0.13 16.05
N ASP A 137 19.03 -1.13 16.06
CA ASP A 137 19.85 -2.33 15.92
C ASP A 137 19.37 -3.20 14.77
N ILE A 138 19.92 -3.00 13.58
CA ILE A 138 19.56 -3.75 12.36
C ILE A 138 19.72 -5.27 12.58
N GLY A 139 20.74 -5.70 13.33
CA GLY A 139 20.94 -7.11 13.67
C GLY A 139 19.77 -7.71 14.47
N SER A 140 18.96 -6.89 15.15
CA SER A 140 17.76 -7.39 15.84
C SER A 140 16.71 -7.91 14.87
N PHE A 141 16.58 -7.31 13.68
CA PHE A 141 15.70 -7.79 12.62
C PHE A 141 16.20 -9.13 12.07
N GLU A 142 17.51 -9.24 11.80
CA GLU A 142 18.10 -10.50 11.32
C GLU A 142 17.87 -11.65 12.31
N ARG A 143 18.06 -11.41 13.62
CA ARG A 143 17.84 -12.41 14.69
C ARG A 143 16.37 -12.77 14.86
N ALA A 144 15.45 -11.90 14.49
CA ALA A 144 14.01 -12.15 14.58
C ALA A 144 13.46 -12.98 13.42
N VAL A 145 14.20 -13.14 12.32
CA VAL A 145 13.76 -13.94 11.17
C VAL A 145 13.63 -15.41 11.53
N THR A 146 12.48 -15.99 11.22
CA THR A 146 12.22 -17.43 11.35
C THR A 146 11.58 -17.98 10.06
N PRO A 147 11.43 -19.30 9.90
CA PRO A 147 10.71 -19.87 8.76
C PRO A 147 9.23 -19.42 8.64
N ARG A 148 8.66 -18.87 9.71
CA ARG A 148 7.28 -18.35 9.73
C ARG A 148 7.19 -16.88 9.40
N THR A 149 8.31 -16.17 9.31
CA THR A 149 8.34 -14.75 8.98
C THR A 149 7.85 -14.54 7.53
N LYS A 150 6.84 -13.67 7.36
CA LYS A 150 6.22 -13.37 6.05
C LYS A 150 6.37 -11.92 5.63
N ALA A 151 6.72 -11.03 6.54
CA ALA A 151 6.92 -9.61 6.25
C ALA A 151 7.78 -8.94 7.33
N ILE A 152 8.35 -7.79 6.99
CA ILE A 152 8.91 -6.83 7.95
C ILE A 152 8.12 -5.52 7.85
N PHE A 153 7.75 -4.94 8.99
CA PHE A 153 6.98 -3.68 9.06
C PHE A 153 7.76 -2.62 9.84
N ILE A 154 7.89 -1.43 9.26
CA ILE A 154 8.55 -0.28 9.88
C ILE A 154 7.78 1.02 9.61
N GLU A 155 8.07 2.08 10.36
CA GLU A 155 7.75 3.46 9.99
C GLU A 155 9.01 4.17 9.48
N SER A 156 8.88 4.99 8.45
CA SER A 156 9.99 5.82 7.93
C SER A 156 10.47 6.83 8.97
N ILE A 157 9.53 7.48 9.64
CA ILE A 157 9.75 8.38 10.78
C ILE A 157 8.83 7.94 11.90
N ALA A 158 9.42 7.46 13.00
CA ALA A 158 8.67 6.85 14.08
C ALA A 158 7.81 7.87 14.87
N ASN A 159 6.55 7.54 15.10
CA ASN A 159 5.64 8.32 15.94
C ASN A 159 5.50 7.65 17.34
N PRO A 160 5.76 8.31 18.48
CA PRO A 160 6.11 9.74 18.64
C PRO A 160 7.61 10.03 18.70
N ALA A 161 8.48 9.04 18.54
CA ALA A 161 9.90 9.18 18.81
C ALA A 161 10.63 10.14 17.85
N GLY A 162 10.08 10.37 16.63
CA GLY A 162 10.71 11.22 15.62
C GLY A 162 12.02 10.65 15.06
N SER A 163 12.39 9.41 15.40
CA SER A 163 13.59 8.76 14.87
C SER A 163 13.37 8.32 13.42
N ILE A 164 14.40 8.52 12.60
CA ILE A 164 14.40 8.11 11.19
C ILE A 164 14.92 6.67 11.12
N THR A 165 14.17 5.82 10.44
CA THR A 165 14.55 4.42 10.24
C THR A 165 15.46 4.28 9.02
N ASP A 166 16.54 3.50 9.13
CA ASP A 166 17.36 3.12 7.98
C ASP A 166 16.65 2.06 7.13
N ILE A 167 15.85 2.57 6.17
CA ILE A 167 15.01 1.74 5.30
C ILE A 167 15.88 0.81 4.45
N GLU A 168 17.02 1.31 3.94
CA GLU A 168 17.90 0.56 3.05
C GLU A 168 18.50 -0.66 3.77
N ALA A 169 19.03 -0.44 4.97
CA ALA A 169 19.61 -1.52 5.77
C ALA A 169 18.56 -2.60 6.13
N ILE A 170 17.33 -2.20 6.49
CA ILE A 170 16.26 -3.16 6.80
C ILE A 170 15.73 -3.84 5.52
N ALA A 171 15.69 -3.14 4.38
CA ALA A 171 15.34 -3.74 3.10
C ALA A 171 16.31 -4.86 2.70
N GLU A 172 17.61 -4.70 3.03
CA GLU A 172 18.60 -5.76 2.81
C GLU A 172 18.29 -7.01 3.66
N VAL A 173 17.89 -6.84 4.92
CA VAL A 173 17.44 -7.95 5.77
C VAL A 173 16.22 -8.65 5.18
N ALA A 174 15.21 -7.86 4.75
CA ALA A 174 14.00 -8.39 4.13
C ALA A 174 14.31 -9.19 2.85
N ARG A 175 15.22 -8.66 2.01
CA ARG A 175 15.66 -9.33 0.78
C ARG A 175 16.38 -10.66 1.06
N LYS A 176 17.28 -10.69 2.04
CA LYS A 176 17.96 -11.92 2.47
C LYS A 176 16.99 -12.95 3.02
N ALA A 177 15.96 -12.49 3.75
CA ALA A 177 14.90 -13.35 4.28
C ALA A 177 13.87 -13.79 3.22
N GLY A 178 13.86 -13.17 2.04
CA GLY A 178 12.90 -13.46 0.97
C GLY A 178 11.48 -12.99 1.28
N VAL A 179 11.34 -11.92 2.08
CA VAL A 179 10.03 -11.37 2.48
C VAL A 179 9.92 -9.89 2.11
N PRO A 180 8.70 -9.36 1.90
CA PRO A 180 8.51 -7.94 1.62
C PRO A 180 8.79 -7.08 2.86
N LEU A 181 9.32 -5.87 2.60
CA LEU A 181 9.36 -4.77 3.56
C LEU A 181 8.13 -3.89 3.36
N ILE A 182 7.39 -3.65 4.44
CA ILE A 182 6.24 -2.75 4.49
C ILE A 182 6.69 -1.49 5.25
N VAL A 183 6.55 -0.34 4.62
CA VAL A 183 6.94 0.95 5.21
C VAL A 183 5.71 1.82 5.38
N ASP A 184 5.38 2.16 6.62
CA ASP A 184 4.40 3.20 6.92
C ASP A 184 5.09 4.56 6.76
N ASN A 185 4.73 5.27 5.71
CA ASN A 185 5.32 6.55 5.33
C ASN A 185 4.44 7.75 5.70
N THR A 186 3.59 7.62 6.70
CA THR A 186 2.59 8.64 7.08
C THR A 186 3.20 10.01 7.34
N LEU A 187 4.34 10.09 8.06
CA LEU A 187 4.94 11.38 8.42
C LEU A 187 5.82 11.98 7.31
N ALA A 188 6.51 11.17 6.54
CA ALA A 188 7.35 11.64 5.45
C ALA A 188 6.56 11.92 4.16
N THR A 189 5.35 11.36 4.06
CA THR A 189 4.44 11.47 2.90
C THR A 189 5.03 11.06 1.55
N ASP A 190 4.44 11.55 0.48
CA ASP A 190 4.53 11.09 -0.90
C ASP A 190 5.87 11.31 -1.61
N ARG A 191 6.86 11.82 -0.96
CA ARG A 191 8.14 11.96 -1.65
C ARG A 191 8.91 10.67 -1.51
N LYS A 192 8.97 9.94 -2.65
CA LYS A 192 9.76 8.75 -2.83
C LYS A 192 10.96 8.73 -1.88
N SER A 193 10.90 7.90 -0.86
CA SER A 193 12.10 7.49 -0.17
C SER A 193 12.94 6.75 -1.20
N VAL A 194 13.89 7.46 -1.78
CA VAL A 194 14.81 6.87 -2.75
C VAL A 194 15.67 5.88 -2.01
N VAL A 195 15.40 4.62 -2.23
CA VAL A 195 16.32 3.54 -1.93
C VAL A 195 16.80 2.96 -3.22
#